data_dff5799c4dd5da31b4763f3d498ae20c
#
_entry.id   dff5799c4dd5da31b4763f3d498ae20c
#
_cell.length_a   1.000
_cell.length_b   1.000
_cell.length_c   1.000
_cell.angle_alpha   90.00
_cell.angle_beta   90.00
_cell.angle_gamma   90.00
#
_symmetry.space_group_name_H-M   'P 1'
#
loop_
_entity.id
_entity.type
_entity.pdbx_description
1 polymer ?
#
loop_
_entity_poly.entity_id
_entity_poly.type
_entity_poly.pdbx_seq_one_letter_code
_entity_poly.pdbx_strand_id
1 'polypeptide(L)'
;IVVFVLFKLNRTYQQYFLVFSILLFTTFLLDVFCNASYVIPIEMTTRANTKLSLMQQKKDMLTRYTMPFGAVTFIAKYQLSVDHTVWAKQYIERNSIISYFVANFIFHAEQKTTGELVQLSSENLDDINGYIHTNTSLGNPPTNNIIYILVESLESWALDSCAGYSFMPNTQKLSTNKHVITCKYMHSQVRHGVSADGQMIGITGLLPISEGATCRLYNTNMYPNYAHLYTSSAIINPCKGTWNQEQMTKCYQFDTLVETSTIKEWGTDAKIFENIITLTKTPSPFCILGITVASHSPFVYSKKHMYAKPTNMPETMSAYLNCLHYTDSCIGVLLDTIMNSTLASNTTIVITGDHTIFRSESTFSDLTEYAKENNIDFHAGHNFVPLIIYSPEIEGNIQVKDTCYQMDIFPTILHLIGAEDYYWHGFGVNLLDSAARNNRPCTEQEAYRLSDLMIRCDYFRTHSGTNQVK
;
A
#
# COMPACT_ATOMS: atom_id res chain seq x y z
N ILE A 1 -19.94 -24.16 15.11
CA ILE A 1 -20.57 -24.29 13.76
C ILE A 1 -20.49 -25.73 13.27
N VAL A 2 -19.33 -26.40 13.29
CA VAL A 2 -19.17 -27.79 12.85
C VAL A 2 -20.11 -28.74 13.60
N VAL A 3 -20.25 -28.56 14.91
CA VAL A 3 -21.14 -29.39 15.77
C VAL A 3 -22.62 -29.15 15.40
N PHE A 4 -23.02 -27.92 15.07
CA PHE A 4 -24.41 -27.59 14.70
C PHE A 4 -24.82 -28.12 13.32
N VAL A 5 -23.88 -28.21 12.39
CA VAL A 5 -24.13 -28.79 11.05
C VAL A 5 -24.29 -30.31 11.14
N LEU A 6 -23.53 -30.96 12.01
CA LEU A 6 -23.61 -32.40 12.23
C LEU A 6 -24.98 -32.89 12.75
N PHE A 7 -25.69 -32.08 13.54
CA PHE A 7 -27.02 -32.45 14.08
C PHE A 7 -28.15 -32.35 13.03
N LYS A 8 -27.94 -31.66 11.89
CA LYS A 8 -28.94 -31.52 10.83
C LYS A 8 -28.76 -32.49 9.65
N LEU A 9 -27.69 -33.27 9.63
CA LEU A 9 -27.42 -34.21 8.56
C LEU A 9 -28.02 -35.58 8.84
N ASN A 10 -28.51 -36.27 7.81
CA ASN A 10 -28.95 -37.66 7.86
C ASN A 10 -27.79 -38.55 8.37
N ARG A 11 -28.09 -39.62 9.13
CA ARG A 11 -27.13 -40.50 9.81
C ARG A 11 -25.99 -41.01 8.88
N THR A 12 -26.28 -41.25 7.63
CA THR A 12 -25.32 -41.67 6.61
C THR A 12 -24.32 -40.56 6.27
N TYR A 13 -24.78 -39.31 6.13
CA TYR A 13 -23.92 -38.16 5.87
C TYR A 13 -23.08 -37.80 7.09
N GLN A 14 -23.57 -38.06 8.31
CA GLN A 14 -22.80 -37.88 9.54
C GLN A 14 -21.60 -38.84 9.61
N GLN A 15 -21.80 -40.09 9.16
CA GLN A 15 -20.71 -41.08 9.11
C GLN A 15 -19.66 -40.72 8.05
N TYR A 16 -20.07 -40.31 6.85
CA TYR A 16 -19.14 -39.85 5.81
C TYR A 16 -18.37 -38.60 6.25
N PHE A 17 -19.03 -37.66 6.90
CA PHE A 17 -18.39 -36.46 7.43
C PHE A 17 -17.38 -36.78 8.54
N LEU A 18 -17.71 -37.70 9.43
CA LEU A 18 -16.81 -38.17 10.48
C LEU A 18 -15.57 -38.85 9.90
N VAL A 19 -15.75 -39.77 8.94
CA VAL A 19 -14.65 -40.46 8.26
C VAL A 19 -13.78 -39.46 7.50
N PHE A 20 -14.38 -38.51 6.79
CA PHE A 20 -13.66 -37.45 6.09
C PHE A 20 -12.88 -36.56 7.06
N SER A 21 -13.46 -36.19 8.19
CA SER A 21 -12.80 -35.38 9.22
C SER A 21 -11.63 -36.12 9.89
N ILE A 22 -11.77 -37.42 10.11
CA ILE A 22 -10.69 -38.27 10.65
C ILE A 22 -9.57 -38.42 9.61
N LEU A 23 -9.89 -38.64 8.34
CA LEU A 23 -8.92 -38.70 7.26
C LEU A 23 -8.16 -37.38 7.11
N LEU A 24 -8.86 -36.27 7.14
CA LEU A 24 -8.27 -34.92 7.08
C LEU A 24 -7.33 -34.66 8.26
N PHE A 25 -7.76 -35.04 9.46
CA PHE A 25 -6.94 -34.87 10.67
C PHE A 25 -5.71 -35.78 10.71
N THR A 26 -5.86 -37.04 10.27
CA THR A 26 -4.73 -37.97 10.17
C THR A 26 -3.75 -37.56 9.08
N THR A 27 -4.21 -37.06 7.95
CA THR A 27 -3.34 -36.54 6.90
C THR A 27 -2.62 -35.25 7.36
N PHE A 28 -3.29 -34.39 8.11
CA PHE A 28 -2.70 -33.21 8.75
C PHE A 28 -1.60 -33.60 9.75
N LEU A 29 -1.85 -34.59 10.62
CA LEU A 29 -0.84 -35.10 11.56
C LEU A 29 0.36 -35.72 10.85
N LEU A 30 0.12 -36.52 9.81
CA LEU A 30 1.18 -37.12 8.98
C LEU A 30 2.02 -36.04 8.28
N ASP A 31 1.38 -35.01 7.75
CA ASP A 31 2.06 -33.88 7.08
C ASP A 31 2.93 -33.08 8.08
N VAL A 32 2.41 -32.79 9.27
CA VAL A 32 3.16 -32.18 10.36
C VAL A 32 4.37 -33.05 10.77
N PHE A 33 4.17 -34.37 10.86
CA PHE A 33 5.23 -35.30 11.22
C PHE A 33 6.30 -35.42 10.11
N CYS A 34 5.90 -35.50 8.85
CA CYS A 34 6.82 -35.58 7.70
C CYS A 34 7.64 -34.30 7.55
N ASN A 35 6.99 -33.13 7.66
CA ASN A 35 7.69 -31.84 7.56
C ASN A 35 8.63 -31.60 8.76
N ALA A 36 8.22 -31.99 9.97
CA ALA A 36 9.09 -31.93 11.14
C ALA A 36 10.34 -32.84 10.98
N SER A 37 10.20 -33.97 10.30
CA SER A 37 11.30 -34.91 10.07
C SER A 37 12.26 -34.47 8.96
N TYR A 38 11.80 -33.65 7.99
CA TYR A 38 12.63 -33.13 6.91
C TYR A 38 13.42 -31.85 7.26
N VAL A 39 12.90 -31.03 8.16
CA VAL A 39 13.55 -29.75 8.54
C VAL A 39 14.70 -29.99 9.54
N ILE A 40 14.61 -31.01 10.39
CA ILE A 40 15.62 -31.29 11.42
C ILE A 40 17.01 -31.68 10.84
N PRO A 41 17.16 -32.49 9.77
CA PRO A 41 18.47 -32.89 9.27
C PRO A 41 19.22 -31.80 8.49
N ILE A 42 18.52 -30.89 7.82
CA ILE A 42 19.14 -29.87 6.95
C ILE A 42 19.73 -28.72 7.78
N GLU A 43 19.07 -28.33 8.86
CA GLU A 43 19.57 -27.26 9.74
C GLU A 43 20.65 -27.76 10.72
N MET A 44 20.68 -29.04 11.06
CA MET A 44 21.73 -29.60 11.92
C MET A 44 23.09 -29.70 11.23
N THR A 45 23.15 -29.76 9.91
CA THR A 45 24.41 -29.82 9.16
C THR A 45 25.06 -28.47 8.89
N THR A 46 24.31 -27.38 8.98
CA THR A 46 24.80 -26.03 8.65
C THR A 46 25.16 -25.16 9.86
N ARG A 47 24.80 -25.55 11.12
CA ARG A 47 25.09 -24.74 12.32
C ARG A 47 25.45 -25.60 13.54
N ALA A 48 26.60 -26.20 13.52
CA ALA A 48 27.14 -26.99 14.62
C ALA A 48 27.86 -26.14 15.67
N ASN A 49 27.29 -25.05 16.19
CA ASN A 49 28.04 -24.34 17.28
C ASN A 49 27.19 -23.43 18.16
N THR A 50 26.08 -23.83 18.73
CA THR A 50 25.67 -23.35 20.07
C THR A 50 24.37 -24.01 20.56
N LYS A 51 24.37 -24.50 21.79
CA LYS A 51 23.23 -25.08 22.54
C LYS A 51 22.03 -24.11 22.64
N LEU A 52 22.31 -22.80 22.54
CA LEU A 52 21.32 -21.71 22.58
C LEU A 52 20.52 -21.63 21.26
N SER A 53 21.17 -21.87 20.11
CA SER A 53 20.49 -21.88 18.81
C SER A 53 19.49 -23.02 18.67
N LEU A 54 19.78 -24.18 19.25
CA LEU A 54 18.89 -25.34 19.24
C LEU A 54 17.62 -25.13 20.10
N MET A 55 17.75 -24.44 21.24
CA MET A 55 16.61 -24.07 22.07
C MET A 55 15.75 -23.01 21.41
N GLN A 56 16.37 -22.03 20.76
CA GLN A 56 15.66 -20.97 20.03
C GLN A 56 14.94 -21.55 18.80
N GLN A 57 15.59 -22.42 18.04
CA GLN A 57 14.99 -23.15 16.91
C GLN A 57 13.84 -24.07 17.35
N LYS A 58 13.97 -24.79 18.49
CA LYS A 58 12.87 -25.56 19.06
C LYS A 58 11.71 -24.66 19.52
N LYS A 59 12.01 -23.50 20.10
CA LYS A 59 11.00 -22.54 20.53
C LYS A 59 10.28 -21.93 19.31
N ASP A 60 11.00 -21.56 18.27
CA ASP A 60 10.44 -21.03 17.02
C ASP A 60 9.63 -22.10 16.27
N MET A 61 10.07 -23.36 16.29
CA MET A 61 9.37 -24.50 15.72
C MET A 61 8.10 -24.82 16.53
N LEU A 62 8.17 -24.88 17.86
CA LEU A 62 6.99 -25.05 18.73
C LEU A 62 6.02 -23.87 18.55
N THR A 63 6.52 -22.66 18.43
CA THR A 63 5.69 -21.46 18.20
C THR A 63 4.99 -21.50 16.84
N ARG A 64 5.65 -22.03 15.80
CA ARG A 64 5.04 -22.21 14.46
C ARG A 64 3.93 -23.29 14.45
N TYR A 65 4.09 -24.38 15.22
CA TYR A 65 3.18 -25.53 15.20
C TYR A 65 2.18 -25.56 16.36
N THR A 66 2.48 -24.88 17.47
CA THR A 66 1.57 -24.80 18.64
C THR A 66 0.84 -23.48 18.76
N MET A 67 1.05 -22.56 17.83
CA MET A 67 0.26 -21.34 17.79
C MET A 67 -1.22 -21.69 17.63
N PRO A 68 -2.08 -21.21 18.52
CA PRO A 68 -3.50 -21.43 18.41
C PRO A 68 -4.02 -20.97 17.05
N PHE A 69 -5.13 -21.53 16.60
CA PHE A 69 -5.81 -21.29 15.34
C PHE A 69 -5.77 -19.81 14.86
N GLY A 70 -5.66 -18.86 15.79
CA GLY A 70 -5.53 -17.44 15.51
C GLY A 70 -4.26 -17.02 14.77
N ALA A 71 -3.14 -17.74 14.89
CA ALA A 71 -1.91 -17.39 14.16
C ALA A 71 -1.91 -17.95 12.73
N VAL A 72 -2.54 -19.12 12.52
CA VAL A 72 -2.79 -19.66 11.18
C VAL A 72 -3.75 -18.71 10.45
N THR A 73 -4.75 -18.19 11.13
CA THR A 73 -5.69 -17.18 10.64
C THR A 73 -4.97 -15.87 10.29
N PHE A 74 -4.05 -15.45 11.14
CA PHE A 74 -3.24 -14.25 10.93
C PHE A 74 -2.34 -14.38 9.69
N ILE A 75 -1.59 -15.46 9.56
CA ILE A 75 -0.71 -15.71 8.41
C ILE A 75 -1.53 -15.86 7.13
N ALA A 76 -2.65 -16.57 7.18
CA ALA A 76 -3.54 -16.75 6.05
C ALA A 76 -4.22 -15.45 5.60
N LYS A 77 -4.69 -14.62 6.53
CA LYS A 77 -5.25 -13.29 6.26
C LYS A 77 -4.29 -12.41 5.49
N TYR A 78 -3.00 -12.50 5.79
CA TYR A 78 -1.97 -11.64 5.19
C TYR A 78 -1.46 -12.11 3.84
N GLN A 79 -1.25 -13.41 3.70
CA GLN A 79 -0.60 -13.96 2.50
C GLN A 79 -1.58 -14.27 1.36
N LEU A 80 -2.84 -14.58 1.66
CA LEU A 80 -3.85 -14.90 0.66
C LEU A 80 -4.57 -13.68 0.07
N SER A 81 -4.35 -12.51 0.66
CA SER A 81 -5.06 -11.30 0.24
C SER A 81 -4.54 -10.68 -1.05
N VAL A 82 -3.34 -11.01 -1.50
CA VAL A 82 -2.63 -10.23 -2.52
C VAL A 82 -2.60 -10.90 -3.90
N ASP A 83 -2.45 -12.20 -4.02
CA ASP A 83 -2.56 -12.89 -5.31
C ASP A 83 -2.62 -14.41 -5.10
N HIS A 84 -3.76 -15.01 -5.51
CA HIS A 84 -4.05 -16.41 -5.21
C HIS A 84 -3.11 -17.43 -5.90
N THR A 85 -2.44 -17.07 -6.99
CA THR A 85 -1.68 -18.04 -7.78
C THR A 85 -0.19 -18.10 -7.40
N VAL A 86 0.47 -16.98 -7.24
CA VAL A 86 1.90 -16.92 -6.92
C VAL A 86 2.12 -17.24 -5.44
N TRP A 87 1.32 -16.67 -4.56
CA TRP A 87 1.42 -16.90 -3.13
C TRP A 87 0.96 -18.29 -2.70
N ALA A 88 -0.05 -18.86 -3.38
CA ALA A 88 -0.49 -20.23 -3.13
C ALA A 88 0.66 -21.24 -3.31
N LYS A 89 1.43 -21.12 -4.40
CA LYS A 89 2.58 -21.98 -4.65
C LYS A 89 3.65 -21.84 -3.57
N GLN A 90 4.04 -20.60 -3.23
CA GLN A 90 5.05 -20.34 -2.20
C GLN A 90 4.58 -20.76 -0.80
N TYR A 91 3.30 -20.56 -0.50
CA TYR A 91 2.72 -20.99 0.78
C TYR A 91 2.70 -22.50 0.91
N ILE A 92 2.31 -23.24 -0.17
CA ILE A 92 2.29 -24.69 -0.22
C ILE A 92 3.71 -25.25 -0.09
N GLU A 93 4.68 -24.67 -0.76
CA GLU A 93 6.09 -25.05 -0.67
C GLU A 93 6.68 -24.87 0.73
N ARG A 94 6.23 -23.89 1.50
CA ARG A 94 6.72 -23.58 2.84
C ARG A 94 5.97 -24.25 3.98
N ASN A 95 4.66 -24.50 3.82
CA ASN A 95 3.78 -24.88 4.91
C ASN A 95 3.01 -26.18 4.67
N SER A 96 2.70 -26.57 3.52
CA SER A 96 1.97 -27.74 3.02
C SER A 96 0.66 -27.38 2.29
N ILE A 97 0.21 -28.31 1.45
CA ILE A 97 -1.05 -28.14 0.71
C ILE A 97 -2.27 -28.15 1.62
N ILE A 98 -2.23 -28.89 2.72
CA ILE A 98 -3.36 -28.98 3.69
C ILE A 98 -3.46 -27.69 4.47
N SER A 99 -2.35 -27.16 4.97
CA SER A 99 -2.31 -25.86 5.63
C SER A 99 -2.83 -24.74 4.71
N TYR A 100 -2.54 -24.83 3.42
CA TYR A 100 -3.08 -23.90 2.43
C TYR A 100 -4.61 -23.99 2.32
N PHE A 101 -5.18 -25.20 2.20
CA PHE A 101 -6.63 -25.36 2.13
C PHE A 101 -7.35 -24.91 3.39
N VAL A 102 -6.80 -25.20 4.56
CA VAL A 102 -7.37 -24.72 5.84
C VAL A 102 -7.31 -23.19 5.92
N ALA A 103 -6.18 -22.61 5.60
CA ALA A 103 -5.99 -21.17 5.57
C ALA A 103 -6.93 -20.48 4.57
N ASN A 104 -7.05 -21.05 3.37
CA ASN A 104 -7.95 -20.55 2.34
C ASN A 104 -9.43 -20.66 2.73
N PHE A 105 -9.83 -21.77 3.36
CA PHE A 105 -11.18 -21.94 3.88
C PHE A 105 -11.52 -20.92 4.97
N ILE A 106 -10.61 -20.72 5.92
CA ILE A 106 -10.79 -19.74 7.01
C ILE A 106 -10.88 -18.34 6.41
N PHE A 107 -9.99 -18.01 5.48
CA PHE A 107 -9.97 -16.72 4.78
C PHE A 107 -11.30 -16.45 4.05
N HIS A 108 -11.81 -17.41 3.27
CA HIS A 108 -13.08 -17.24 2.57
C HIS A 108 -14.30 -17.24 3.50
N ALA A 109 -14.23 -17.95 4.65
CA ALA A 109 -15.28 -17.89 5.66
C ALA A 109 -15.32 -16.53 6.36
N GLU A 110 -14.16 -15.92 6.59
CA GLU A 110 -14.03 -14.58 7.20
C GLU A 110 -14.29 -13.42 6.23
N GLN A 111 -14.02 -13.60 4.92
CA GLN A 111 -14.29 -12.55 3.92
C GLN A 111 -15.77 -12.16 3.78
N LYS A 112 -16.69 -12.93 4.34
CA LYS A 112 -18.14 -12.62 4.33
C LYS A 112 -18.56 -11.63 5.42
N THR A 113 -17.65 -11.25 6.32
CA THR A 113 -17.95 -10.25 7.34
C THR A 113 -17.50 -8.87 6.84
N THR A 114 -18.45 -8.05 6.43
CA THR A 114 -18.30 -6.59 6.42
C THR A 114 -17.88 -6.16 7.82
N GLY A 115 -17.00 -5.16 7.91
CA GLY A 115 -16.62 -4.61 9.21
C GLY A 115 -17.86 -4.18 9.99
N GLU A 116 -17.91 -4.48 11.27
CA GLU A 116 -18.99 -4.03 12.13
C GLU A 116 -18.87 -2.52 12.34
N LEU A 117 -19.94 -1.79 12.08
CA LEU A 117 -20.01 -0.36 12.36
C LEU A 117 -20.11 -0.16 13.88
N VAL A 118 -19.31 0.74 14.42
CA VAL A 118 -19.23 1.08 15.85
C VAL A 118 -19.96 2.40 16.08
N GLN A 119 -20.63 2.53 17.23
CA GLN A 119 -21.17 3.83 17.67
C GLN A 119 -20.07 4.59 18.40
N LEU A 120 -19.91 5.89 18.08
CA LEU A 120 -19.00 6.77 18.78
C LEU A 120 -19.55 7.17 20.15
N SER A 121 -18.67 7.21 21.16
CA SER A 121 -18.96 7.92 22.40
C SER A 121 -18.93 9.44 22.16
N SER A 122 -19.56 10.22 23.06
CA SER A 122 -19.49 11.68 22.99
C SER A 122 -18.05 12.19 23.06
N GLU A 123 -17.21 11.60 23.91
CA GLU A 123 -15.80 11.95 24.03
C GLU A 123 -15.03 11.74 22.70
N ASN A 124 -15.19 10.57 22.07
CA ASN A 124 -14.56 10.30 20.77
C ASN A 124 -15.07 11.24 19.67
N LEU A 125 -16.34 11.63 19.73
CA LEU A 125 -16.92 12.57 18.77
C LEU A 125 -16.32 13.97 18.96
N ASP A 126 -16.12 14.42 20.20
CA ASP A 126 -15.49 15.71 20.51
C ASP A 126 -14.03 15.74 20.05
N ASP A 127 -13.28 14.65 20.27
CA ASP A 127 -11.91 14.50 19.75
C ASP A 127 -11.88 14.65 18.23
N ILE A 128 -12.72 13.94 17.49
CA ILE A 128 -12.81 14.00 16.03
C ILE A 128 -13.21 15.40 15.55
N ASN A 129 -14.19 16.02 16.19
CA ASN A 129 -14.69 17.34 15.82
C ASN A 129 -13.61 18.42 15.91
N GLY A 130 -12.58 18.23 16.74
CA GLY A 130 -11.42 19.11 16.80
C GLY A 130 -10.63 19.21 15.49
N TYR A 131 -10.77 18.22 14.59
CA TYR A 131 -10.12 18.16 13.28
C TYR A 131 -11.06 18.50 12.12
N ILE A 132 -12.34 18.78 12.38
CA ILE A 132 -13.32 19.14 11.36
C ILE A 132 -13.47 20.65 11.29
N HIS A 133 -13.31 21.22 10.13
CA HIS A 133 -13.50 22.65 9.89
C HIS A 133 -14.97 22.95 9.63
N THR A 134 -15.63 23.62 10.59
CA THR A 134 -17.10 23.81 10.60
C THR A 134 -17.62 24.94 9.70
N ASN A 135 -16.75 25.83 9.21
CA ASN A 135 -17.15 27.01 8.42
C ASN A 135 -17.09 26.78 6.90
N THR A 136 -17.32 25.59 6.45
CA THR A 136 -16.84 25.22 5.15
C THR A 136 -17.96 24.90 4.19
N SER A 137 -17.83 25.48 3.01
CA SER A 137 -18.34 24.94 1.75
C SER A 137 -17.68 23.58 1.46
N LEU A 138 -18.19 22.87 0.48
CA LEU A 138 -17.53 21.65 -0.06
C LEU A 138 -16.16 21.93 -0.72
N GLY A 139 -15.60 23.12 -0.54
CA GLY A 139 -14.41 23.63 -1.21
C GLY A 139 -14.76 24.34 -2.53
N ASN A 140 -13.94 25.30 -2.91
CA ASN A 140 -14.01 25.88 -4.23
C ASN A 140 -13.51 24.88 -5.28
N PRO A 141 -14.05 24.89 -6.51
CA PRO A 141 -13.49 24.09 -7.58
C PRO A 141 -12.01 24.44 -7.77
N PRO A 142 -11.10 23.43 -7.80
CA PRO A 142 -9.70 23.68 -8.04
C PRO A 142 -9.46 24.36 -9.38
N THR A 143 -8.43 25.21 -9.44
CA THR A 143 -8.00 25.84 -10.70
C THR A 143 -6.92 25.01 -11.40
N ASN A 144 -6.19 24.21 -10.64
CA ASN A 144 -5.06 23.41 -11.10
C ASN A 144 -5.46 21.96 -11.31
N ASN A 145 -4.90 21.34 -12.37
CA ASN A 145 -4.99 19.90 -12.54
C ASN A 145 -4.11 19.18 -11.53
N ILE A 146 -4.45 17.93 -11.23
CA ILE A 146 -3.61 17.05 -10.44
C ILE A 146 -3.35 15.73 -11.16
N ILE A 147 -2.09 15.32 -11.20
CA ILE A 147 -1.65 13.98 -11.62
C ILE A 147 -0.88 13.38 -10.44
N TYR A 148 -1.47 12.38 -9.82
CA TYR A 148 -0.87 11.68 -8.68
C TYR A 148 -0.38 10.30 -9.14
N ILE A 149 0.93 10.09 -9.10
CA ILE A 149 1.58 8.82 -9.43
C ILE A 149 1.97 8.10 -8.15
N LEU A 150 1.29 7.00 -7.89
CA LEU A 150 1.60 6.09 -6.80
C LEU A 150 2.48 4.96 -7.35
N VAL A 151 3.77 5.02 -7.02
CA VAL A 151 4.76 4.08 -7.55
C VAL A 151 4.85 2.87 -6.63
N GLU A 152 4.53 1.70 -7.18
CA GLU A 152 4.59 0.42 -6.48
C GLU A 152 5.96 0.20 -5.82
N SER A 153 5.93 -0.02 -4.50
CA SER A 153 7.10 -0.37 -3.69
C SER A 153 8.31 0.58 -3.82
N LEU A 154 8.12 1.86 -4.15
CA LEU A 154 9.22 2.80 -4.30
C LEU A 154 9.81 3.21 -2.95
N GLU A 155 11.02 2.76 -2.67
CA GLU A 155 11.79 3.14 -1.48
C GLU A 155 12.70 4.34 -1.73
N SER A 156 12.94 5.14 -0.70
CA SER A 156 13.71 6.39 -0.75
C SER A 156 15.11 6.22 -1.33
N TRP A 157 15.81 5.15 -0.97
CA TRP A 157 17.18 4.88 -1.41
C TRP A 157 17.29 4.59 -2.92
N ALA A 158 16.20 4.13 -3.54
CA ALA A 158 16.19 3.83 -4.98
C ALA A 158 16.25 5.08 -5.86
N LEU A 159 16.00 6.26 -5.29
CA LEU A 159 16.20 7.55 -5.98
C LEU A 159 17.68 7.93 -6.06
N ASP A 160 18.55 7.39 -5.24
CA ASP A 160 19.97 7.69 -5.29
C ASP A 160 20.65 6.91 -6.42
N SER A 161 21.84 7.36 -6.80
CA SER A 161 22.70 6.58 -7.69
C SER A 161 23.19 5.35 -6.93
N CYS A 162 23.03 4.19 -7.57
CA CYS A 162 23.41 2.90 -7.00
C CYS A 162 24.55 2.31 -7.83
N ALA A 163 25.72 2.09 -7.21
CA ALA A 163 26.93 1.56 -7.88
C ALA A 163 27.29 2.31 -9.18
N GLY A 164 27.14 3.62 -9.21
CA GLY A 164 27.43 4.47 -10.37
C GLY A 164 26.31 4.56 -11.42
N TYR A 165 25.19 3.90 -11.21
CA TYR A 165 24.03 3.94 -12.10
C TYR A 165 22.88 4.73 -11.46
N SER A 166 22.23 5.59 -12.25
CA SER A 166 20.95 6.21 -11.87
C SER A 166 19.81 5.38 -12.43
N PHE A 167 19.03 4.75 -11.55
CA PHE A 167 17.88 3.94 -11.98
C PHE A 167 16.60 4.76 -12.13
N MET A 168 16.53 5.98 -11.58
CA MET A 168 15.39 6.88 -11.72
C MET A 168 15.80 8.28 -12.17
N PRO A 169 16.46 8.43 -13.35
CA PRO A 169 17.03 9.70 -13.80
C PRO A 169 15.99 10.78 -14.09
N ASN A 170 14.79 10.42 -14.56
CA ASN A 170 13.73 11.40 -14.86
C ASN A 170 13.13 11.96 -13.57
N THR A 171 12.87 11.10 -12.60
CA THR A 171 12.38 11.48 -11.27
C THR A 171 13.42 12.31 -10.50
N GLN A 172 14.71 11.93 -10.57
CA GLN A 172 15.81 12.72 -10.02
C GLN A 172 15.88 14.11 -10.68
N LYS A 173 15.78 14.20 -12.01
CA LYS A 173 15.77 15.47 -12.73
C LYS A 173 14.60 16.34 -12.28
N LEU A 174 13.40 15.77 -12.11
CA LEU A 174 12.24 16.51 -11.62
C LEU A 174 12.52 17.07 -10.22
N SER A 175 13.14 16.30 -9.33
CA SER A 175 13.44 16.73 -7.94
C SER A 175 14.37 17.94 -7.86
N THR A 176 15.09 18.27 -8.92
CA THR A 176 15.96 19.45 -9.02
C THR A 176 15.26 20.67 -9.64
N ASN A 177 13.99 20.56 -10.02
CA ASN A 177 13.23 21.68 -10.60
C ASN A 177 13.03 22.81 -9.57
N LYS A 178 12.83 24.03 -10.05
CA LYS A 178 12.62 25.22 -9.22
C LYS A 178 11.20 25.36 -8.64
N HIS A 179 10.30 24.47 -9.03
CA HIS A 179 8.90 24.44 -8.57
C HIS A 179 8.58 23.10 -7.91
N VAL A 180 9.45 22.66 -6.99
CA VAL A 180 9.36 21.33 -6.40
C VAL A 180 9.53 21.39 -4.89
N ILE A 181 8.72 20.61 -4.18
CA ILE A 181 8.98 20.19 -2.82
C ILE A 181 9.32 18.69 -2.79
N THR A 182 10.36 18.34 -2.05
CA THR A 182 10.79 16.96 -1.86
C THR A 182 10.91 16.59 -0.39
N CYS A 183 10.49 15.38 -0.04
CA CYS A 183 10.82 14.72 1.22
C CYS A 183 11.42 13.36 0.91
N LYS A 184 12.72 13.18 1.16
CA LYS A 184 13.40 11.92 0.83
C LYS A 184 12.98 10.81 1.77
N TYR A 185 12.82 11.08 3.06
CA TYR A 185 12.55 10.08 4.09
C TYR A 185 11.17 10.26 4.71
N MET A 186 10.13 10.10 3.90
CA MET A 186 8.76 10.12 4.39
C MET A 186 8.41 8.76 4.98
N HIS A 187 7.95 8.73 6.22
CA HIS A 187 7.51 7.49 6.87
C HIS A 187 6.26 6.92 6.18
N SER A 188 6.38 5.69 5.70
CA SER A 188 5.23 4.94 5.22
C SER A 188 4.38 4.48 6.40
N GLN A 189 3.07 4.77 6.32
CA GLN A 189 2.09 4.51 7.38
C GLN A 189 1.10 3.41 7.02
N VAL A 190 1.42 2.62 6.01
CA VAL A 190 0.57 1.50 5.57
C VAL A 190 0.56 0.37 6.61
N ARG A 191 -0.54 -0.37 6.61
CA ARG A 191 -0.74 -1.58 7.41
C ARG A 191 -1.07 -2.77 6.51
N HIS A 192 -2.20 -3.38 6.71
CA HIS A 192 -2.62 -4.63 6.07
C HIS A 192 -3.12 -4.49 4.65
N GLY A 193 -3.50 -3.28 4.26
CA GLY A 193 -3.94 -2.95 2.90
C GLY A 193 -2.79 -2.64 1.96
N VAL A 194 -1.55 -2.50 2.48
CA VAL A 194 -0.33 -2.26 1.70
C VAL A 194 -0.54 -1.15 0.66
N SER A 195 -0.58 -1.47 -0.67
CA SER A 195 -0.77 -0.47 -1.72
C SER A 195 -2.12 0.26 -1.62
N ALA A 196 -3.20 -0.43 -1.22
CA ALA A 196 -4.49 0.21 -1.01
C ALA A 196 -4.49 1.19 0.17
N ASP A 197 -3.68 0.92 1.22
CA ASP A 197 -3.51 1.85 2.34
C ASP A 197 -2.71 3.09 1.89
N GLY A 198 -1.60 2.90 1.14
CA GLY A 198 -0.83 4.01 0.58
C GLY A 198 -1.67 4.93 -0.30
N GLN A 199 -2.54 4.34 -1.14
CA GLN A 199 -3.53 5.08 -1.92
C GLN A 199 -4.47 5.88 -1.00
N MET A 200 -5.11 5.21 -0.02
CA MET A 200 -6.07 5.84 0.87
C MET A 200 -5.44 7.01 1.64
N ILE A 201 -4.28 6.81 2.25
CA ILE A 201 -3.61 7.85 3.05
C ILE A 201 -3.37 9.10 2.20
N GLY A 202 -2.80 8.94 1.00
CA GLY A 202 -2.43 10.07 0.14
C GLY A 202 -3.61 10.88 -0.38
N ILE A 203 -4.78 10.24 -0.57
CA ILE A 203 -5.95 10.91 -1.16
C ILE A 203 -7.04 11.28 -0.14
N THR A 204 -6.95 10.80 1.11
CA THR A 204 -7.96 11.07 2.13
C THR A 204 -7.40 11.68 3.40
N GLY A 205 -6.11 11.59 3.65
CA GLY A 205 -5.49 11.99 4.92
C GLY A 205 -5.87 11.11 6.13
N LEU A 206 -6.57 9.98 5.90
CA LEU A 206 -6.90 8.99 6.93
C LEU A 206 -5.86 7.89 6.97
N LEU A 207 -5.57 7.38 8.15
CA LEU A 207 -4.72 6.21 8.34
C LEU A 207 -5.54 4.91 8.34
N PRO A 208 -4.95 3.76 7.93
CA PRO A 208 -5.67 2.50 7.85
C PRO A 208 -6.06 1.96 9.22
N ILE A 209 -7.11 1.14 9.24
CA ILE A 209 -7.61 0.47 10.45
C ILE A 209 -6.54 -0.42 11.09
N SER A 210 -6.72 -0.69 12.39
CA SER A 210 -5.78 -1.48 13.20
C SER A 210 -5.71 -2.96 12.78
N GLU A 211 -6.81 -3.54 12.34
CA GLU A 211 -6.91 -4.96 11.97
C GLU A 211 -7.60 -5.16 10.63
N GLY A 212 -6.94 -5.91 9.74
CA GLY A 212 -7.43 -6.19 8.40
C GLY A 212 -7.19 -5.03 7.42
N ALA A 213 -7.53 -5.23 6.16
CA ALA A 213 -7.39 -4.21 5.12
C ALA A 213 -8.66 -3.34 5.03
N THR A 214 -8.50 -2.02 5.15
CA THR A 214 -9.61 -1.04 5.11
C THR A 214 -10.46 -1.20 3.86
N CYS A 215 -9.82 -1.33 2.70
CA CYS A 215 -10.49 -1.50 1.40
C CYS A 215 -11.33 -2.78 1.27
N ARG A 216 -11.18 -3.74 2.18
CA ARG A 216 -11.96 -4.97 2.19
C ARG A 216 -13.09 -4.93 3.20
N LEU A 217 -12.81 -4.42 4.41
CA LEU A 217 -13.76 -4.45 5.52
C LEU A 217 -14.73 -3.27 5.48
N TYR A 218 -14.30 -2.12 4.97
CA TYR A 218 -15.07 -0.87 4.96
C TYR A 218 -15.18 -0.28 3.54
N ASN A 219 -15.44 -1.16 2.57
CA ASN A 219 -15.54 -0.84 1.15
C ASN A 219 -16.91 -0.29 0.72
N THR A 220 -17.74 0.06 1.67
CA THR A 220 -19.04 0.72 1.44
C THR A 220 -19.10 2.09 2.10
N ASN A 221 -18.07 2.47 2.85
CA ASN A 221 -18.01 3.76 3.53
C ASN A 221 -17.88 4.93 2.55
N MET A 222 -18.22 6.12 3.05
CA MET A 222 -17.87 7.36 2.37
C MET A 222 -16.54 7.88 2.93
N TYR A 223 -15.60 8.20 2.03
CA TYR A 223 -14.30 8.76 2.42
C TYR A 223 -14.16 10.18 1.91
N PRO A 224 -13.57 11.10 2.72
CA PRO A 224 -13.27 12.45 2.27
C PRO A 224 -12.20 12.39 1.17
N ASN A 225 -12.37 13.18 0.11
CA ASN A 225 -11.40 13.22 -0.98
C ASN A 225 -11.58 14.53 -1.78
N TYR A 226 -10.50 15.06 -2.30
CA TYR A 226 -10.52 16.23 -3.17
C TYR A 226 -10.98 15.92 -4.62
N ALA A 227 -11.03 14.66 -5.02
CA ALA A 227 -11.39 14.30 -6.40
C ALA A 227 -12.79 14.78 -6.81
N HIS A 228 -13.75 14.80 -5.89
CA HIS A 228 -15.10 15.29 -6.18
C HIS A 228 -15.20 16.80 -6.42
N LEU A 229 -14.15 17.57 -6.10
CA LEU A 229 -14.07 18.99 -6.41
C LEU A 229 -13.79 19.25 -7.90
N TYR A 230 -13.33 18.22 -8.62
CA TYR A 230 -12.99 18.30 -10.03
C TYR A 230 -14.17 17.96 -10.93
N THR A 231 -14.16 18.51 -12.15
CA THR A 231 -15.15 18.19 -13.19
C THR A 231 -14.89 16.85 -13.85
N SER A 232 -13.67 16.35 -13.73
CA SER A 232 -13.27 15.04 -14.25
C SER A 232 -12.21 14.42 -13.34
N SER A 233 -12.49 13.23 -12.83
CA SER A 233 -11.58 12.50 -11.96
C SER A 233 -11.49 11.02 -12.35
N ALA A 234 -10.27 10.47 -12.34
CA ALA A 234 -10.04 9.09 -12.74
C ALA A 234 -8.97 8.40 -11.89
N ILE A 235 -9.19 7.11 -11.61
CA ILE A 235 -8.16 6.19 -11.12
C ILE A 235 -7.77 5.26 -12.26
N ILE A 236 -6.45 5.11 -12.49
CA ILE A 236 -5.91 4.15 -13.44
C ILE A 236 -5.22 3.05 -12.64
N ASN A 237 -5.81 1.86 -12.69
CA ASN A 237 -5.40 0.69 -11.93
C ASN A 237 -4.76 -0.36 -12.85
N PRO A 238 -3.63 -0.99 -12.44
CA PRO A 238 -2.92 -1.93 -13.30
C PRO A 238 -3.68 -3.25 -13.55
N CYS A 239 -4.54 -3.65 -12.62
CA CYS A 239 -5.16 -4.97 -12.68
C CYS A 239 -6.59 -4.97 -12.15
N LYS A 240 -7.48 -5.63 -12.90
CA LYS A 240 -8.88 -5.78 -12.50
C LYS A 240 -9.04 -6.60 -11.22
N GLY A 241 -9.88 -6.09 -10.31
CA GLY A 241 -10.29 -6.80 -9.09
C GLY A 241 -9.28 -6.77 -7.95
N THR A 242 -8.14 -6.07 -8.08
CA THR A 242 -7.22 -5.87 -6.96
C THR A 242 -7.79 -4.92 -5.92
N TRP A 243 -7.62 -5.24 -4.65
CA TRP A 243 -7.96 -4.38 -3.51
C TRP A 243 -9.37 -3.77 -3.51
N ASN A 244 -10.36 -4.45 -4.11
CA ASN A 244 -11.73 -3.92 -4.30
C ASN A 244 -11.75 -2.56 -5.02
N GLN A 245 -10.82 -2.31 -5.94
CA GLN A 245 -10.61 -1.00 -6.54
C GLN A 245 -11.87 -0.42 -7.17
N GLU A 246 -12.70 -1.26 -7.82
CA GLU A 246 -13.98 -0.81 -8.38
C GLU A 246 -14.90 -0.21 -7.32
N GLN A 247 -15.02 -0.87 -6.17
CA GLN A 247 -15.85 -0.38 -5.07
C GLN A 247 -15.22 0.82 -4.37
N MET A 248 -13.90 0.77 -4.13
CA MET A 248 -13.18 1.86 -3.48
C MET A 248 -13.14 3.13 -4.34
N THR A 249 -13.12 3.03 -5.67
CA THR A 249 -13.24 4.18 -6.56
C THR A 249 -14.55 4.96 -6.29
N LYS A 250 -15.65 4.26 -6.08
CA LYS A 250 -16.94 4.86 -5.69
C LYS A 250 -16.90 5.45 -4.28
N CYS A 251 -16.27 4.74 -3.33
CA CYS A 251 -16.10 5.22 -1.95
C CYS A 251 -15.25 6.49 -1.87
N TYR A 252 -14.26 6.63 -2.75
CA TYR A 252 -13.44 7.82 -2.91
C TYR A 252 -14.05 8.89 -3.83
N GLN A 253 -15.24 8.65 -4.38
CA GLN A 253 -15.97 9.60 -5.22
C GLN A 253 -15.21 10.04 -6.50
N PHE A 254 -14.39 9.15 -7.08
CA PHE A 254 -13.86 9.33 -8.42
C PHE A 254 -14.90 8.99 -9.48
N ASP A 255 -14.93 9.74 -10.57
CA ASP A 255 -15.90 9.54 -11.66
C ASP A 255 -15.60 8.28 -12.48
N THR A 256 -14.33 7.95 -12.68
CA THR A 256 -13.91 6.90 -13.60
C THR A 256 -12.87 5.98 -13.00
N LEU A 257 -12.99 4.69 -13.26
CA LEU A 257 -11.96 3.69 -13.07
C LEU A 257 -11.51 3.15 -14.43
N VAL A 258 -10.22 3.24 -14.73
CA VAL A 258 -9.59 2.62 -15.89
C VAL A 258 -8.75 1.45 -15.42
N GLU A 259 -9.13 0.23 -15.81
CA GLU A 259 -8.36 -0.97 -15.52
C GLU A 259 -7.59 -1.40 -16.78
N THR A 260 -6.25 -1.44 -16.70
CA THR A 260 -5.39 -1.62 -17.86
C THR A 260 -5.20 -3.07 -18.27
N SER A 261 -5.64 -4.01 -17.45
CA SER A 261 -5.57 -5.44 -17.73
C SER A 261 -6.70 -6.24 -17.08
N THR A 262 -6.76 -7.52 -17.43
CA THR A 262 -7.70 -8.49 -16.84
C THR A 262 -7.10 -9.12 -15.57
N ILE A 263 -7.94 -9.82 -14.78
CA ILE A 263 -7.53 -10.57 -13.57
C ILE A 263 -6.35 -11.54 -13.81
N LYS A 264 -6.17 -12.03 -15.04
CA LYS A 264 -5.17 -13.07 -15.37
C LYS A 264 -3.83 -12.51 -15.84
N GLU A 265 -3.79 -11.24 -16.20
CA GLU A 265 -2.60 -10.60 -16.76
C GLU A 265 -2.41 -9.25 -16.09
N TRP A 266 -1.22 -9.04 -15.53
CA TRP A 266 -0.88 -7.75 -14.96
C TRP A 266 -0.72 -6.72 -16.09
N GLY A 267 -1.25 -5.52 -15.87
CA GLY A 267 -1.01 -4.37 -16.73
C GLY A 267 0.46 -3.98 -16.73
N THR A 268 0.83 -3.12 -17.66
CA THR A 268 2.18 -2.55 -17.74
C THR A 268 2.16 -1.08 -17.40
N ASP A 269 3.24 -0.57 -16.82
CA ASP A 269 3.35 0.86 -16.52
C ASP A 269 3.22 1.70 -17.79
N ALA A 270 3.78 1.27 -18.92
CA ALA A 270 3.57 1.96 -20.20
C ALA A 270 2.08 2.16 -20.52
N LYS A 271 1.24 1.14 -20.26
CA LYS A 271 -0.20 1.24 -20.50
C LYS A 271 -0.88 2.19 -19.51
N ILE A 272 -0.44 2.18 -18.25
CA ILE A 272 -0.92 3.11 -17.22
C ILE A 272 -0.64 4.55 -17.65
N PHE A 273 0.61 4.86 -18.02
CA PHE A 273 1.02 6.20 -18.43
C PHE A 273 0.39 6.65 -19.77
N GLU A 274 0.16 5.73 -20.72
CA GLU A 274 -0.61 5.99 -21.95
C GLU A 274 -2.04 6.46 -21.60
N ASN A 275 -2.70 5.82 -20.64
CA ASN A 275 -4.04 6.23 -20.22
C ASN A 275 -4.01 7.56 -19.45
N ILE A 276 -3.01 7.81 -18.60
CA ILE A 276 -2.84 9.12 -17.94
C ILE A 276 -2.74 10.21 -19.00
N ILE A 277 -1.83 10.08 -19.97
CA ILE A 277 -1.63 11.05 -21.05
C ILE A 277 -2.90 11.24 -21.88
N THR A 278 -3.65 10.17 -22.11
CA THR A 278 -4.94 10.26 -22.84
C THR A 278 -5.96 11.08 -22.06
N LEU A 279 -6.05 10.88 -20.75
CA LEU A 279 -6.98 11.60 -19.88
C LEU A 279 -6.58 13.08 -19.66
N THR A 280 -5.32 13.46 -19.84
CA THR A 280 -4.93 14.90 -19.79
C THR A 280 -5.52 15.73 -20.95
N LYS A 281 -6.12 15.09 -21.94
CA LYS A 281 -6.85 15.75 -23.03
C LYS A 281 -8.30 16.10 -22.67
N THR A 282 -8.77 15.67 -21.50
CA THR A 282 -10.09 16.07 -20.99
C THR A 282 -10.10 17.54 -20.59
N PRO A 283 -11.27 18.20 -20.51
CA PRO A 283 -11.32 19.57 -20.03
C PRO A 283 -10.69 19.75 -18.63
N SER A 284 -9.88 20.78 -18.48
CA SER A 284 -9.29 21.21 -17.21
C SER A 284 -10.34 21.93 -16.35
N PRO A 285 -10.31 21.84 -15.00
CA PRO A 285 -9.36 21.04 -14.22
C PRO A 285 -9.75 19.57 -14.11
N PHE A 286 -8.74 18.69 -14.06
CA PHE A 286 -8.91 17.25 -13.89
C PHE A 286 -8.06 16.70 -12.72
N CYS A 287 -8.50 15.56 -12.16
CA CYS A 287 -7.79 14.79 -11.13
C CYS A 287 -7.53 13.37 -11.62
N ILE A 288 -6.26 12.98 -11.76
CA ILE A 288 -5.86 11.65 -12.24
C ILE A 288 -4.94 11.01 -11.21
N LEU A 289 -5.31 9.81 -10.73
CA LEU A 289 -4.47 8.95 -9.91
C LEU A 289 -4.02 7.74 -10.75
N GLY A 290 -2.71 7.60 -10.97
CA GLY A 290 -2.11 6.45 -11.65
C GLY A 290 -1.37 5.57 -10.65
N ILE A 291 -1.65 4.27 -10.66
CA ILE A 291 -0.99 3.28 -9.80
C ILE A 291 -0.12 2.40 -10.68
N THR A 292 1.20 2.36 -10.42
CA THR A 292 2.13 1.54 -11.18
C THR A 292 2.20 0.11 -10.65
N VAL A 293 2.89 -0.78 -11.37
CA VAL A 293 2.95 -2.21 -11.00
C VAL A 293 4.27 -2.89 -11.32
N ALA A 294 5.12 -2.28 -12.14
CA ALA A 294 6.30 -2.97 -12.66
C ALA A 294 7.28 -3.41 -11.56
N SER A 295 7.41 -2.62 -10.50
CA SER A 295 8.26 -2.89 -9.34
C SER A 295 7.62 -3.80 -8.27
N HIS A 296 6.47 -4.41 -8.57
CA HIS A 296 5.87 -5.43 -7.70
C HIS A 296 6.69 -6.72 -7.73
N SER A 297 6.93 -7.30 -6.55
CA SER A 297 7.58 -8.62 -6.43
C SER A 297 6.75 -9.69 -7.17
N PRO A 298 7.39 -10.61 -7.91
CA PRO A 298 8.81 -10.95 -7.98
C PRO A 298 9.61 -10.25 -9.11
N PHE A 299 9.29 -8.99 -9.44
CA PHE A 299 10.06 -8.14 -10.36
C PHE A 299 10.17 -8.69 -11.79
N VAL A 300 9.06 -9.21 -12.32
CA VAL A 300 9.05 -9.93 -13.61
C VAL A 300 9.43 -9.06 -14.81
N TYR A 301 9.26 -7.76 -14.72
CA TYR A 301 9.58 -6.82 -15.78
C TYR A 301 11.09 -6.61 -15.98
N SER A 302 11.92 -6.86 -14.97
CA SER A 302 13.37 -6.71 -15.04
C SER A 302 14.00 -7.51 -16.19
N LYS A 303 13.47 -8.70 -16.50
CA LYS A 303 13.96 -9.55 -17.58
C LYS A 303 13.78 -8.95 -18.97
N LYS A 304 12.76 -8.11 -19.17
CA LYS A 304 12.43 -7.44 -20.43
C LYS A 304 13.03 -6.04 -20.55
N HIS A 305 13.30 -5.41 -19.41
CA HIS A 305 13.70 -4.02 -19.30
C HIS A 305 15.00 -3.86 -18.50
N MET A 306 16.00 -4.68 -18.83
CA MET A 306 17.31 -4.62 -18.18
C MET A 306 18.06 -3.37 -18.63
N TYR A 307 18.29 -2.45 -17.70
CA TYR A 307 19.09 -1.24 -17.89
C TYR A 307 20.55 -1.45 -17.49
N ALA A 308 20.75 -1.93 -16.25
CA ALA A 308 22.09 -2.15 -15.72
C ALA A 308 22.10 -3.35 -14.75
N LYS A 309 23.24 -4.04 -14.70
CA LYS A 309 23.53 -5.08 -13.72
C LYS A 309 24.89 -4.81 -13.10
N PRO A 310 24.96 -3.97 -12.05
CA PRO A 310 26.23 -3.73 -11.35
C PRO A 310 26.87 -5.02 -10.84
N THR A 311 28.20 -5.04 -10.83
CA THR A 311 28.99 -6.20 -10.39
C THR A 311 28.66 -6.54 -8.94
N ASN A 312 28.47 -7.81 -8.65
CA ASN A 312 28.16 -8.35 -7.32
C ASN A 312 26.85 -7.85 -6.69
N MET A 313 26.02 -7.11 -7.43
CA MET A 313 24.72 -6.70 -6.91
C MET A 313 23.81 -7.93 -6.73
N PRO A 314 23.15 -8.10 -5.57
CA PRO A 314 22.17 -9.17 -5.36
C PRO A 314 21.08 -9.14 -6.43
N GLU A 315 20.69 -10.33 -6.92
CA GLU A 315 19.76 -10.44 -8.06
C GLU A 315 18.42 -9.77 -7.78
N THR A 316 17.91 -9.88 -6.55
CA THR A 316 16.66 -9.25 -6.13
C THR A 316 16.74 -7.72 -6.20
N MET A 317 17.85 -7.12 -5.71
CA MET A 317 18.07 -5.67 -5.78
C MET A 317 18.20 -5.21 -7.23
N SER A 318 18.99 -5.94 -8.04
CA SER A 318 19.15 -5.64 -9.47
C SER A 318 17.81 -5.72 -10.21
N ALA A 319 17.01 -6.74 -9.96
CA ALA A 319 15.70 -6.91 -10.57
C ALA A 319 14.75 -5.78 -10.18
N TYR A 320 14.68 -5.44 -8.91
CA TYR A 320 13.88 -4.33 -8.39
C TYR A 320 14.25 -2.99 -9.04
N LEU A 321 15.53 -2.63 -9.02
CA LEU A 321 16.01 -1.37 -9.59
C LEU A 321 15.78 -1.27 -11.11
N ASN A 322 15.91 -2.36 -11.85
CA ASN A 322 15.60 -2.38 -13.28
C ASN A 322 14.09 -2.23 -13.55
N CYS A 323 13.23 -2.74 -12.69
CA CYS A 323 11.78 -2.48 -12.76
C CYS A 323 11.48 -1.00 -12.51
N LEU A 324 12.11 -0.39 -11.51
CA LEU A 324 11.97 1.05 -11.26
C LEU A 324 12.50 1.90 -12.40
N HIS A 325 13.60 1.50 -13.05
CA HIS A 325 14.09 2.22 -14.24
C HIS A 325 13.08 2.20 -15.38
N TYR A 326 12.39 1.07 -15.58
CA TYR A 326 11.31 1.01 -16.56
C TYR A 326 10.14 1.93 -16.18
N THR A 327 9.72 1.94 -14.92
CA THR A 327 8.70 2.87 -14.41
C THR A 327 9.13 4.33 -14.62
N ASP A 328 10.39 4.67 -14.29
CA ASP A 328 10.95 6.01 -14.46
C ASP A 328 10.99 6.45 -15.93
N SER A 329 11.24 5.51 -16.84
CA SER A 329 11.17 5.79 -18.29
C SER A 329 9.75 6.20 -18.71
N CYS A 330 8.73 5.55 -18.15
CA CYS A 330 7.33 5.92 -18.38
C CYS A 330 6.98 7.27 -17.73
N ILE A 331 7.50 7.55 -16.53
CA ILE A 331 7.40 8.86 -15.87
C ILE A 331 8.03 9.94 -16.78
N GLY A 332 9.20 9.67 -17.35
CA GLY A 332 9.87 10.60 -18.27
C GLY A 332 9.00 11.00 -19.46
N VAL A 333 8.30 10.04 -20.09
CA VAL A 333 7.37 10.32 -21.20
C VAL A 333 6.21 11.22 -20.75
N LEU A 334 5.65 10.98 -19.56
CA LEU A 334 4.61 11.83 -18.99
C LEU A 334 5.14 13.25 -18.72
N LEU A 335 6.29 13.36 -18.06
CA LEU A 335 6.89 14.65 -17.73
C LEU A 335 7.19 15.45 -19.00
N ASP A 336 7.76 14.85 -20.02
CA ASP A 336 8.01 15.50 -21.31
C ASP A 336 6.71 15.97 -21.96
N THR A 337 5.64 15.18 -21.87
CA THR A 337 4.33 15.55 -22.42
C THR A 337 3.74 16.76 -21.70
N ILE A 338 3.78 16.79 -20.38
CA ILE A 338 3.19 17.89 -19.59
C ILE A 338 4.06 19.14 -19.70
N MET A 339 5.37 19.02 -19.45
CA MET A 339 6.28 20.18 -19.37
C MET A 339 6.45 20.90 -20.70
N ASN A 340 6.25 20.23 -21.85
CA ASN A 340 6.29 20.83 -23.16
C ASN A 340 4.91 21.30 -23.69
N SER A 341 3.91 21.34 -22.84
CA SER A 341 2.54 21.75 -23.17
C SER A 341 2.06 22.93 -22.32
N THR A 342 0.89 23.46 -22.63
CA THR A 342 0.23 24.50 -21.83
C THR A 342 -0.18 24.00 -20.45
N LEU A 343 -0.24 22.68 -20.23
CA LEU A 343 -0.58 22.07 -18.94
C LEU A 343 0.51 22.32 -17.88
N ALA A 344 1.75 22.60 -18.27
CA ALA A 344 2.85 22.86 -17.34
C ALA A 344 2.56 23.99 -16.35
N SER A 345 1.79 25.00 -16.79
CA SER A 345 1.49 26.19 -15.98
C SER A 345 0.32 26.01 -14.99
N ASN A 346 -0.41 24.88 -15.07
CA ASN A 346 -1.59 24.65 -14.22
C ASN A 346 -1.73 23.18 -13.79
N THR A 347 -0.65 22.41 -13.74
CA THR A 347 -0.70 21.00 -13.33
C THR A 347 0.25 20.73 -12.18
N THR A 348 -0.29 20.22 -11.10
CA THR A 348 0.47 19.66 -9.97
C THR A 348 0.72 18.18 -10.24
N ILE A 349 1.99 17.74 -10.12
CA ILE A 349 2.39 16.34 -10.29
C ILE A 349 2.95 15.84 -8.96
N VAL A 350 2.33 14.79 -8.42
CA VAL A 350 2.76 14.11 -7.19
C VAL A 350 3.33 12.74 -7.57
N ILE A 351 4.54 12.45 -7.11
CA ILE A 351 5.19 11.14 -7.26
C ILE A 351 5.62 10.67 -5.88
N THR A 352 5.15 9.51 -5.46
CA THR A 352 5.52 8.90 -4.18
C THR A 352 5.44 7.37 -4.25
N GLY A 353 6.11 6.69 -3.31
CA GLY A 353 5.92 5.26 -3.10
C GLY A 353 4.62 4.97 -2.34
N ASP A 354 3.96 3.88 -2.67
CA ASP A 354 2.82 3.39 -1.90
C ASP A 354 3.25 2.79 -0.57
N HIS A 355 4.30 1.96 -0.57
CA HIS A 355 4.92 1.34 0.61
C HIS A 355 6.35 0.90 0.30
N THR A 356 7.02 0.35 1.32
CA THR A 356 8.34 -0.28 1.19
C THR A 356 8.23 -1.78 1.08
N ILE A 357 9.21 -2.42 0.42
CA ILE A 357 9.29 -3.87 0.28
C ILE A 357 10.43 -4.47 1.11
N PHE A 358 11.57 -3.79 1.20
CA PHE A 358 12.74 -4.25 1.94
C PHE A 358 12.67 -3.72 3.39
N ARG A 359 11.96 -4.44 4.27
CA ARG A 359 11.60 -3.95 5.61
C ARG A 359 12.48 -4.44 6.75
N SER A 360 13.29 -5.48 6.51
CA SER A 360 14.04 -6.13 7.59
C SER A 360 15.43 -6.56 7.14
N GLU A 361 16.44 -6.14 7.86
CA GLU A 361 17.83 -6.56 7.67
C GLU A 361 17.99 -8.08 7.78
N SER A 362 17.30 -8.71 8.71
CA SER A 362 17.35 -10.17 8.88
C SER A 362 16.76 -10.95 7.70
N THR A 363 15.87 -10.32 6.94
CA THR A 363 15.26 -10.92 5.74
C THR A 363 16.12 -10.71 4.50
N PHE A 364 16.92 -9.63 4.46
CA PHE A 364 17.69 -9.19 3.30
C PHE A 364 19.13 -8.84 3.68
N SER A 365 19.83 -9.74 4.39
CA SER A 365 21.19 -9.51 4.88
C SER A 365 22.20 -9.22 3.78
N ASP A 366 22.11 -9.92 2.66
CA ASP A 366 22.93 -9.74 1.47
C ASP A 366 22.70 -8.38 0.78
N LEU A 367 21.46 -7.88 0.80
CA LEU A 367 21.13 -6.52 0.32
C LEU A 367 21.76 -5.47 1.23
N THR A 368 21.67 -5.65 2.54
CA THR A 368 22.23 -4.72 3.54
C THR A 368 23.76 -4.66 3.45
N GLU A 369 24.41 -5.81 3.29
CA GLU A 369 25.86 -5.88 3.12
C GLU A 369 26.30 -5.16 1.84
N TYR A 370 25.68 -5.48 0.73
CA TYR A 370 25.96 -4.82 -0.56
C TYR A 370 25.75 -3.30 -0.49
N ALA A 371 24.64 -2.87 0.11
CA ALA A 371 24.34 -1.45 0.27
C ALA A 371 25.43 -0.73 1.07
N LYS A 372 25.89 -1.32 2.16
CA LYS A 372 26.99 -0.79 2.99
C LYS A 372 28.30 -0.69 2.23
N GLU A 373 28.68 -1.74 1.48
CA GLU A 373 29.91 -1.76 0.70
C GLU A 373 29.92 -0.72 -0.44
N ASN A 374 28.75 -0.40 -0.98
CA ASN A 374 28.57 0.54 -2.10
C ASN A 374 28.06 1.92 -1.70
N ASN A 375 28.03 2.24 -0.40
CA ASN A 375 27.53 3.51 0.16
C ASN A 375 26.11 3.85 -0.31
N ILE A 376 25.24 2.85 -0.43
CA ILE A 376 23.83 3.03 -0.74
C ILE A 376 23.10 3.33 0.58
N ASP A 377 22.26 4.35 0.57
CA ASP A 377 21.52 4.82 1.74
C ASP A 377 20.29 3.91 2.04
N PHE A 378 20.56 2.61 2.17
CA PHE A 378 19.56 1.59 2.45
C PHE A 378 19.34 1.46 3.97
N HIS A 379 18.17 1.89 4.41
CA HIS A 379 17.79 1.85 5.83
C HIS A 379 17.00 0.58 6.15
N ALA A 380 17.68 -0.53 6.36
CA ALA A 380 17.06 -1.78 6.80
C ALA A 380 16.22 -1.56 8.08
N GLY A 381 14.99 -2.07 8.07
CA GLY A 381 14.06 -1.92 9.20
C GLY A 381 13.31 -0.59 9.27
N HIS A 382 13.60 0.37 8.41
CA HIS A 382 12.87 1.62 8.28
C HIS A 382 11.96 1.60 7.04
N ASN A 383 10.78 2.19 7.18
CA ASN A 383 9.77 2.23 6.12
C ASN A 383 9.75 3.63 5.49
N PHE A 384 10.78 3.96 4.69
CA PHE A 384 10.87 5.26 4.03
C PHE A 384 10.51 5.19 2.56
N VAL A 385 9.52 5.98 2.15
CA VAL A 385 9.15 6.24 0.77
C VAL A 385 9.47 7.69 0.42
N PRO A 386 9.86 8.02 -0.82
CA PRO A 386 10.12 9.40 -1.20
C PRO A 386 8.81 10.11 -1.56
N LEU A 387 8.80 11.42 -1.41
CA LEU A 387 7.77 12.29 -1.95
C LEU A 387 8.42 13.37 -2.83
N ILE A 388 7.91 13.53 -4.04
CA ILE A 388 8.25 14.63 -4.95
C ILE A 388 6.94 15.26 -5.42
N ILE A 389 6.74 16.54 -5.16
CA ILE A 389 5.60 17.30 -5.69
C ILE A 389 6.14 18.45 -6.53
N TYR A 390 5.86 18.42 -7.82
CA TYR A 390 5.97 19.56 -8.70
C TYR A 390 4.65 20.31 -8.75
N SER A 391 4.69 21.63 -8.60
CA SER A 391 3.53 22.49 -8.84
C SER A 391 4.00 23.89 -9.23
N PRO A 392 3.38 24.53 -10.23
CA PRO A 392 3.68 25.93 -10.55
C PRO A 392 3.45 26.88 -9.38
N GLU A 393 2.65 26.50 -8.40
CA GLU A 393 2.39 27.27 -7.17
C GLU A 393 3.55 27.22 -6.15
N ILE A 394 4.52 26.31 -6.34
CA ILE A 394 5.69 26.21 -5.47
C ILE A 394 6.76 27.19 -5.93
N GLU A 395 7.20 28.07 -5.03
CA GLU A 395 8.33 28.96 -5.26
C GLU A 395 9.64 28.32 -4.79
N GLY A 396 10.53 28.06 -5.72
CA GLY A 396 11.86 27.50 -5.45
C GLY A 396 11.87 25.97 -5.37
N ASN A 397 13.04 25.45 -4.94
CA ASN A 397 13.23 24.03 -4.67
C ASN A 397 13.28 23.82 -3.17
N ILE A 398 12.27 23.19 -2.61
CA ILE A 398 12.12 23.00 -1.15
C ILE A 398 12.47 21.55 -0.83
N GLN A 399 13.49 21.36 -0.01
CA GLN A 399 13.86 20.05 0.52
C GLN A 399 13.47 19.95 1.99
N VAL A 400 12.42 19.16 2.28
CA VAL A 400 12.00 18.92 3.66
C VAL A 400 12.94 17.89 4.29
N LYS A 401 13.64 18.31 5.33
CA LYS A 401 14.60 17.48 6.10
C LYS A 401 14.03 17.01 7.42
N ASP A 402 12.90 17.61 7.83
CA ASP A 402 12.18 17.23 9.03
C ASP A 402 11.47 15.88 8.83
N THR A 403 11.00 15.29 9.93
CA THR A 403 10.20 14.08 9.87
C THR A 403 8.89 14.33 9.12
N CYS A 404 8.66 13.59 8.03
CA CYS A 404 7.44 13.60 7.23
C CYS A 404 6.73 12.26 7.32
N TYR A 405 5.42 12.28 7.10
CA TYR A 405 4.56 11.12 7.10
C TYR A 405 3.67 11.09 5.85
N GLN A 406 3.24 9.92 5.40
CA GLN A 406 2.33 9.83 4.23
C GLN A 406 1.04 10.63 4.43
N MET A 407 0.54 10.76 5.66
CA MET A 407 -0.64 11.59 5.98
C MET A 407 -0.44 13.09 5.70
N ASP A 408 0.80 13.57 5.51
CA ASP A 408 1.10 14.97 5.19
C ASP A 408 0.84 15.31 3.71
N ILE A 409 0.71 14.29 2.86
CA ILE A 409 0.46 14.48 1.42
C ILE A 409 -0.88 15.18 1.21
N PHE A 410 -1.93 14.71 1.87
CA PHE A 410 -3.29 15.19 1.66
C PHE A 410 -3.45 16.71 1.96
N PRO A 411 -3.08 17.25 3.14
CA PRO A 411 -3.16 18.68 3.40
C PRO A 411 -2.23 19.52 2.53
N THR A 412 -1.08 18.95 2.10
CA THR A 412 -0.18 19.64 1.16
C THR A 412 -0.83 19.78 -0.22
N ILE A 413 -1.53 18.75 -0.70
CA ILE A 413 -2.28 18.81 -1.95
C ILE A 413 -3.42 19.80 -1.86
N LEU A 414 -4.21 19.79 -0.78
CA LEU A 414 -5.32 20.73 -0.57
C LEU A 414 -4.85 22.19 -0.69
N HIS A 415 -3.70 22.51 -0.10
CA HIS A 415 -3.08 23.83 -0.24
C HIS A 415 -2.72 24.14 -1.71
N LEU A 416 -2.04 23.24 -2.40
CA LEU A 416 -1.57 23.46 -3.77
C LEU A 416 -2.69 23.58 -4.82
N ILE A 417 -3.87 23.05 -4.52
CA ILE A 417 -5.04 23.16 -5.40
C ILE A 417 -6.00 24.29 -4.99
N GLY A 418 -5.66 25.08 -3.94
CA GLY A 418 -6.48 26.17 -3.44
C GLY A 418 -7.75 25.71 -2.74
N ALA A 419 -7.75 24.55 -2.11
CA ALA A 419 -8.89 23.96 -1.41
C ALA A 419 -8.70 23.97 0.13
N GLU A 420 -8.10 25.03 0.66
CA GLU A 420 -7.91 25.18 2.12
C GLU A 420 -9.23 25.39 2.89
N ASP A 421 -10.30 25.69 2.23
CA ASP A 421 -11.64 25.75 2.81
C ASP A 421 -12.36 24.39 2.84
N TYR A 422 -11.70 23.30 2.37
CA TYR A 422 -12.26 21.96 2.48
C TYR A 422 -12.46 21.57 3.94
N TYR A 423 -13.60 20.97 4.28
CA TYR A 423 -14.00 20.70 5.68
C TYR A 423 -13.10 19.69 6.40
N TRP A 424 -12.31 18.91 5.69
CA TRP A 424 -11.39 17.90 6.21
C TRP A 424 -10.00 18.08 5.65
N HIS A 425 -8.99 18.26 6.52
CA HIS A 425 -7.59 18.47 6.11
C HIS A 425 -6.68 17.27 6.40
N GLY A 426 -7.21 16.15 6.92
CA GLY A 426 -6.40 15.04 7.40
C GLY A 426 -5.81 15.30 8.78
N PHE A 427 -5.04 14.34 9.27
CA PHE A 427 -4.27 14.45 10.52
C PHE A 427 -2.83 14.94 10.31
N GLY A 428 -2.40 15.01 9.06
CA GLY A 428 -1.09 15.51 8.67
C GLY A 428 -0.99 17.02 8.68
N VAL A 429 0.15 17.53 8.20
CA VAL A 429 0.41 18.97 8.06
C VAL A 429 0.79 19.30 6.63
N ASN A 430 0.52 20.54 6.21
CA ASN A 430 1.02 21.05 4.95
C ASN A 430 2.57 21.13 5.00
N LEU A 431 3.24 20.40 4.13
CA LEU A 431 4.71 20.34 4.08
C LEU A 431 5.36 21.64 3.63
N LEU A 432 4.63 22.55 3.02
CA LEU A 432 5.11 23.90 2.68
C LEU A 432 5.16 24.82 3.90
N ASP A 433 4.44 24.51 4.96
CA ASP A 433 4.44 25.27 6.22
C ASP A 433 5.46 24.70 7.21
N SER A 434 6.59 25.37 7.34
CA SER A 434 7.65 24.95 8.28
C SER A 434 7.23 25.05 9.75
N ALA A 435 6.34 25.97 10.11
CA ALA A 435 5.85 26.11 11.47
C ALA A 435 4.93 24.95 11.84
N ALA A 436 4.05 24.55 10.92
CA ALA A 436 3.17 23.39 11.09
C ALA A 436 3.94 22.08 11.21
N ARG A 437 5.04 21.89 10.43
CA ARG A 437 5.89 20.70 10.55
C ARG A 437 6.50 20.55 11.94
N ASN A 438 6.89 21.67 12.56
CA ASN A 438 7.51 21.67 13.90
C ASN A 438 6.49 21.58 15.05
N ASN A 439 5.23 21.92 14.80
CA ASN A 439 4.15 21.96 15.80
C ASN A 439 2.94 21.15 15.31
N ARG A 440 3.14 19.84 15.12
CA ARG A 440 2.07 18.95 14.64
C ARG A 440 0.90 18.93 15.60
N PRO A 441 -0.33 19.14 15.14
CA PRO A 441 -1.52 19.13 15.98
C PRO A 441 -1.91 17.71 16.45
N CYS A 442 -1.41 16.67 15.76
CA CYS A 442 -1.74 15.28 16.00
C CYS A 442 -0.49 14.43 16.01
N THR A 443 -0.36 13.52 16.97
CA THR A 443 0.64 12.48 16.94
C THR A 443 0.25 11.35 15.98
N GLU A 444 1.22 10.61 15.48
CA GLU A 444 0.93 9.47 14.60
C GLU A 444 0.00 8.43 15.27
N GLN A 445 0.22 8.14 16.56
CA GLN A 445 -0.60 7.20 17.31
C GLN A 445 -2.05 7.67 17.43
N GLU A 446 -2.25 8.96 17.68
CA GLU A 446 -3.57 9.55 17.77
C GLU A 446 -4.27 9.57 16.41
N ALA A 447 -3.54 9.89 15.33
CA ALA A 447 -4.05 9.83 13.97
C ALA A 447 -4.56 8.43 13.61
N TYR A 448 -3.83 7.37 13.98
CA TYR A 448 -4.29 5.99 13.81
C TYR A 448 -5.56 5.69 14.62
N ARG A 449 -5.60 6.09 15.90
CA ARG A 449 -6.76 5.87 16.77
C ARG A 449 -8.02 6.53 16.21
N LEU A 450 -7.92 7.80 15.86
CA LEU A 450 -9.05 8.57 15.34
C LEU A 450 -9.48 8.09 13.95
N SER A 451 -8.53 7.79 13.05
CA SER A 451 -8.86 7.21 11.74
C SER A 451 -9.60 5.88 11.87
N ASP A 452 -9.15 4.98 12.76
CA ASP A 452 -9.82 3.70 13.01
C ASP A 452 -11.28 3.91 13.47
N LEU A 453 -11.52 4.85 14.38
CA LEU A 453 -12.86 5.20 14.83
C LEU A 453 -13.72 5.78 13.70
N MET A 454 -13.19 6.76 12.96
CA MET A 454 -13.91 7.41 11.85
C MET A 454 -14.30 6.43 10.74
N ILE A 455 -13.39 5.50 10.42
CA ILE A 455 -13.65 4.46 9.43
C ILE A 455 -14.70 3.48 9.96
N ARG A 456 -14.56 3.00 11.20
CA ARG A 456 -15.48 2.01 11.80
C ARG A 456 -16.89 2.54 12.03
N CYS A 457 -17.09 3.85 12.13
CA CYS A 457 -18.42 4.43 12.27
C CYS A 457 -18.99 5.02 10.98
N ASP A 458 -18.27 4.94 9.85
CA ASP A 458 -18.61 5.62 8.59
C ASP A 458 -18.87 7.14 8.82
N TYR A 459 -17.91 7.79 9.52
CA TYR A 459 -18.06 9.14 10.04
C TYR A 459 -18.51 10.13 8.96
N PHE A 460 -17.87 10.10 7.80
CA PHE A 460 -18.12 11.07 6.72
C PHE A 460 -19.49 10.91 6.05
N ARG A 461 -20.13 9.75 6.18
CA ARG A 461 -21.53 9.58 5.74
C ARG A 461 -22.51 10.10 6.77
N THR A 462 -22.23 9.86 8.04
CA THR A 462 -23.21 10.08 9.12
C THR A 462 -23.13 11.48 9.70
N HIS A 463 -21.98 12.17 9.59
CA HIS A 463 -21.72 13.46 10.24
C HIS A 463 -21.35 14.59 9.27
N SER A 464 -21.09 14.30 7.99
CA SER A 464 -21.01 15.37 7.00
C SER A 464 -22.40 15.99 6.86
N GLY A 465 -22.55 17.25 7.28
CA GLY A 465 -23.80 18.01 7.11
C GLY A 465 -24.23 18.26 5.65
N THR A 466 -23.70 17.47 4.75
CA THR A 466 -23.90 17.48 3.31
C THR A 466 -24.60 16.21 2.86
N ASN A 467 -25.94 16.20 2.96
CA ASN A 467 -26.79 15.38 2.11
C ASN A 467 -26.63 15.82 0.64
N GLN A 468 -25.43 15.66 0.06
CA GLN A 468 -25.20 15.90 -1.36
C GLN A 468 -24.44 14.71 -1.95
N VAL A 469 -25.19 13.66 -2.22
CA VAL A 469 -24.86 12.71 -3.27
C VAL A 469 -25.18 13.42 -4.60
N LYS A 470 -24.16 13.52 -5.48
CA LYS A 470 -24.40 13.81 -6.90
C LYS A 470 -25.26 12.72 -7.52
#